data_2f6fb5ed5df93f8463b613deb53ec256
#
_entry.id   2f6fb5ed5df93f8463b613deb53ec256
#
_cell.length_a   1.000
_cell.length_b   1.000
_cell.length_c   1.000
_cell.angle_alpha   90.00
_cell.angle_beta   90.00
_cell.angle_gamma   90.00
#
_symmetry.space_group_name_H-M   'P 1'
#
loop_
_entity.id
_entity.type
_entity.pdbx_description
1 polymer ?
#
loop_
_entity_poly.entity_id
_entity_poly.type
_entity_poly.pdbx_seq_one_letter_code
_entity_poly.pdbx_strand_id
1 'polypeptide(L)'
;MFASSRFAVRRRALAAVGTAAALALTLAACGSSGDSSPMPDMDHGTKPSASSSQSASPSMGDMPGMDHMSDGNGLSDTQDGYRLTSKDTTLPSGRQAAYRFTVTGTGDKPVTGFALDQTKRMHFYAIRSDLTGFQHIHPTMAPDGTWTADLTSLAPGSWRTFASFTPDSGTGKGKDFVLSRTVTVPGNATKTPLPAPATTAEVDGYTVTVKGEPMAGMAHPLSVSVSKDGKPVTDLQPYLDTYAHLTAFHEGDQEFAHLHPTTKVTGDNGGPDLAFHAELPTAGSWRLFLQFRTGGKLHTAALTLHVG
;
A
#
# COMPACT_ATOMS: atom_id res chain seq x y z
N MET A 1 -57.20 12.95 13.10
CA MET A 1 -57.68 11.54 13.01
C MET A 1 -56.46 10.64 12.89
N PHE A 2 -56.21 9.88 13.93
CA PHE A 2 -55.05 9.02 14.10
C PHE A 2 -55.29 7.65 13.46
N ALA A 3 -54.30 7.09 12.78
CA ALA A 3 -54.29 5.65 12.54
C ALA A 3 -52.83 5.13 12.73
N SER A 4 -52.65 4.51 13.90
CA SER A 4 -51.42 3.75 14.23
C SER A 4 -51.55 2.34 13.67
N SER A 5 -50.57 1.91 12.90
CA SER A 5 -50.43 0.54 12.44
C SER A 5 -49.25 -0.13 13.16
N ARG A 6 -49.56 -1.10 14.03
CA ARG A 6 -48.57 -1.94 14.73
C ARG A 6 -48.28 -3.18 13.89
N PHE A 7 -47.03 -3.38 13.51
CA PHE A 7 -46.59 -4.66 12.94
C PHE A 7 -45.95 -5.54 14.02
N ALA A 8 -46.52 -6.73 14.13
CA ALA A 8 -46.13 -7.77 15.09
C ALA A 8 -44.91 -8.56 14.57
N VAL A 9 -43.91 -8.70 15.43
CA VAL A 9 -42.73 -9.53 15.20
C VAL A 9 -43.08 -10.99 15.54
N ARG A 10 -43.01 -11.88 14.57
CA ARG A 10 -43.07 -13.35 14.79
C ARG A 10 -41.65 -13.89 14.99
N ARG A 11 -41.37 -14.31 16.22
CA ARG A 11 -40.21 -15.14 16.57
C ARG A 11 -40.45 -16.57 16.08
N ARG A 12 -39.53 -17.13 15.27
CA ARG A 12 -39.42 -18.56 15.01
C ARG A 12 -38.17 -19.08 15.72
N ALA A 13 -38.40 -19.93 16.70
CA ALA A 13 -37.37 -20.76 17.30
C ALA A 13 -37.12 -21.98 16.39
N LEU A 14 -35.88 -22.32 16.17
CA LEU A 14 -35.46 -23.60 15.57
C LEU A 14 -34.46 -24.25 16.53
N ALA A 15 -34.79 -25.51 16.84
CA ALA A 15 -34.13 -26.35 17.82
C ALA A 15 -32.81 -26.92 17.28
N ALA A 16 -31.87 -27.10 18.19
CA ALA A 16 -30.60 -27.79 17.99
C ALA A 16 -30.79 -29.30 17.92
N VAL A 17 -30.09 -29.97 17.05
CA VAL A 17 -29.81 -31.41 17.13
C VAL A 17 -28.30 -31.58 17.06
N GLY A 18 -27.73 -32.07 18.14
CA GLY A 18 -26.34 -32.44 18.24
C GLY A 18 -26.07 -33.84 17.70
N THR A 19 -24.95 -34.02 17.08
CA THR A 19 -24.33 -35.34 16.89
C THR A 19 -22.83 -35.24 17.19
N ALA A 20 -22.43 -35.91 18.26
CA ALA A 20 -21.06 -36.15 18.64
C ALA A 20 -20.51 -37.31 17.80
N ALA A 21 -19.35 -37.15 17.22
CA ALA A 21 -18.54 -38.26 16.71
C ALA A 21 -17.15 -38.17 17.29
N ALA A 22 -16.85 -39.12 18.14
CA ALA A 22 -15.51 -39.41 18.67
C ALA A 22 -14.73 -40.19 17.63
N LEU A 23 -13.47 -39.79 17.36
CA LEU A 23 -12.51 -40.67 16.66
C LEU A 23 -11.23 -40.75 17.47
N ALA A 24 -10.83 -42.00 17.70
CA ALA A 24 -9.73 -42.45 18.55
C ALA A 24 -8.36 -42.21 17.93
N LEU A 25 -7.40 -41.93 18.84
CA LEU A 25 -5.96 -41.95 18.56
C LEU A 25 -5.48 -43.40 18.41
N THR A 26 -4.60 -43.67 17.45
CA THR A 26 -3.66 -44.77 17.49
C THR A 26 -2.23 -44.24 17.41
N LEU A 27 -1.51 -44.36 18.51
CA LEU A 27 -0.06 -44.30 18.55
C LEU A 27 0.52 -45.62 17.99
N ALA A 28 1.52 -45.54 17.14
CA ALA A 28 2.45 -46.64 16.89
C ALA A 28 3.88 -46.11 17.07
N ALA A 29 4.50 -46.54 18.14
CA ALA A 29 5.93 -46.43 18.40
C ALA A 29 6.58 -47.78 18.10
N CYS A 30 7.75 -47.77 17.45
CA CYS A 30 8.83 -48.77 17.51
C CYS A 30 9.99 -48.08 16.84
N GLY A 31 11.15 -47.89 17.40
CA GLY A 31 11.91 -48.68 18.37
C GLY A 31 13.17 -49.22 17.73
N SER A 32 14.29 -48.72 18.24
CA SER A 32 15.53 -49.46 18.53
C SER A 32 16.64 -49.62 17.48
N SER A 33 17.73 -49.06 17.82
CA SER A 33 19.09 -49.55 18.26
C SER A 33 20.06 -49.74 17.10
N GLY A 34 21.17 -49.02 17.15
CA GLY A 34 22.44 -49.34 17.76
C GLY A 34 23.42 -49.84 16.71
N ASP A 35 24.58 -49.28 16.51
CA ASP A 35 25.84 -49.74 17.06
C ASP A 35 27.03 -49.02 16.38
N SER A 36 27.97 -48.71 17.22
CA SER A 36 29.43 -48.55 17.19
C SER A 36 30.25 -48.42 15.91
N SER A 37 31.11 -47.43 16.01
CA SER A 37 32.37 -47.13 15.27
C SER A 37 33.31 -48.34 15.05
N PRO A 38 34.41 -48.24 14.24
CA PRO A 38 35.46 -47.24 14.34
C PRO A 38 36.10 -46.74 13.02
N MET A 39 36.90 -45.68 13.13
CA MET A 39 37.91 -45.24 12.14
C MET A 39 39.06 -46.26 11.99
N PRO A 40 39.80 -46.29 10.85
CA PRO A 40 41.05 -45.54 10.79
C PRO A 40 41.49 -45.03 9.41
N ASP A 41 42.37 -44.06 9.53
CA ASP A 41 43.58 -43.73 8.76
C ASP A 41 43.59 -43.09 7.38
N MET A 42 44.51 -42.14 7.36
CA MET A 42 44.98 -41.28 6.26
C MET A 42 45.60 -42.07 5.11
N ASP A 43 45.47 -41.50 3.89
CA ASP A 43 46.68 -41.36 3.03
C ASP A 43 46.55 -40.23 2.04
N HIS A 44 47.68 -39.62 1.69
CA HIS A 44 47.93 -38.48 0.83
C HIS A 44 47.84 -38.82 -0.66
N GLY A 45 47.44 -37.81 -1.49
CA GLY A 45 47.93 -37.81 -2.85
C GLY A 45 47.11 -37.07 -3.90
N THR A 46 47.64 -35.91 -4.33
CA THR A 46 47.59 -35.30 -5.66
C THR A 46 46.29 -34.62 -6.15
N LYS A 47 46.37 -33.30 -6.31
CA LYS A 47 45.65 -32.46 -7.28
C LYS A 47 45.98 -32.89 -8.73
N PRO A 48 45.21 -32.50 -9.81
CA PRO A 48 44.33 -31.35 -9.96
C PRO A 48 43.06 -31.64 -10.80
N SER A 49 42.03 -30.83 -10.76
CA SER A 49 41.47 -30.13 -11.93
C SER A 49 40.16 -29.43 -11.55
N ALA A 50 40.11 -28.20 -11.96
CA ALA A 50 38.96 -27.31 -11.82
C ALA A 50 37.70 -27.86 -12.53
N SER A 51 36.60 -27.99 -11.80
CA SER A 51 35.28 -27.99 -12.40
C SER A 51 34.44 -27.00 -11.62
N SER A 52 34.08 -25.94 -12.29
CA SER A 52 33.20 -24.88 -11.82
C SER A 52 31.80 -25.46 -11.59
N SER A 53 31.48 -25.82 -10.35
CA SER A 53 30.09 -25.98 -9.95
C SER A 53 29.51 -24.59 -9.67
N GLN A 54 28.73 -24.09 -10.57
CA GLN A 54 27.83 -22.95 -10.34
C GLN A 54 26.89 -23.36 -9.18
N SER A 55 27.11 -22.75 -8.02
CA SER A 55 26.09 -22.74 -6.97
C SER A 55 24.88 -21.98 -7.53
N ALA A 56 23.80 -22.70 -7.81
CA ALA A 56 22.51 -22.10 -8.03
C ALA A 56 22.11 -21.36 -6.74
N SER A 57 22.11 -20.05 -6.79
CA SER A 57 21.45 -19.23 -5.79
C SER A 57 19.98 -19.66 -5.74
N PRO A 58 19.38 -19.85 -4.56
CA PRO A 58 17.96 -20.11 -4.49
C PRO A 58 17.23 -18.90 -5.07
N SER A 59 16.36 -19.15 -6.05
CA SER A 59 15.43 -18.18 -6.58
C SER A 59 14.54 -17.70 -5.42
N MET A 60 14.58 -16.41 -5.15
CA MET A 60 13.75 -15.72 -4.13
C MET A 60 12.28 -15.58 -4.58
N GLY A 61 11.74 -16.60 -5.24
CA GLY A 61 10.49 -16.52 -5.99
C GLY A 61 9.20 -16.98 -5.30
N ASP A 62 9.21 -17.30 -3.99
CA ASP A 62 7.98 -17.81 -3.35
C ASP A 62 7.82 -17.33 -1.89
N MET A 63 7.85 -16.01 -1.68
CA MET A 63 7.38 -15.41 -0.42
C MET A 63 5.96 -14.85 -0.66
N PRO A 64 4.91 -15.38 0.02
CA PRO A 64 3.56 -14.82 -0.10
C PRO A 64 3.54 -13.39 0.45
N GLY A 65 3.31 -12.41 -0.42
CA GLY A 65 3.24 -11.00 -0.06
C GLY A 65 4.26 -10.08 -0.76
N MET A 66 5.15 -10.62 -1.62
CA MET A 66 6.07 -9.81 -2.44
C MET A 66 5.56 -9.49 -3.85
N ASP A 67 4.38 -9.99 -4.23
CA ASP A 67 3.92 -9.90 -5.64
C ASP A 67 3.32 -8.55 -6.04
N HIS A 68 3.35 -7.54 -5.16
CA HIS A 68 2.74 -6.23 -5.45
C HIS A 68 3.66 -5.04 -5.13
N MET A 69 4.96 -5.19 -5.33
CA MET A 69 5.83 -4.04 -5.23
C MET A 69 5.67 -3.19 -6.50
N SER A 70 5.32 -1.93 -6.32
CA SER A 70 5.23 -0.97 -7.42
C SER A 70 6.57 -0.91 -8.15
N ASP A 71 6.58 -1.29 -9.42
CA ASP A 71 7.78 -1.26 -10.29
C ASP A 71 8.23 0.15 -10.67
N GLY A 72 7.91 1.16 -9.85
CA GLY A 72 8.29 2.54 -10.12
C GLY A 72 8.20 3.46 -8.92
N ASN A 73 9.11 4.42 -8.88
CA ASN A 73 9.18 5.44 -7.84
C ASN A 73 8.33 6.70 -8.14
N GLY A 74 7.58 6.69 -9.21
CA GLY A 74 6.70 7.79 -9.58
C GLY A 74 7.41 9.08 -10.00
N LEU A 75 8.68 9.05 -10.40
CA LEU A 75 9.39 10.25 -10.83
C LEU A 75 9.30 10.51 -12.35
N SER A 76 8.75 9.56 -13.11
CA SER A 76 8.63 9.62 -14.57
C SER A 76 7.16 9.60 -15.02
N ASP A 77 6.89 10.17 -16.18
CA ASP A 77 5.61 10.01 -16.88
C ASP A 77 5.62 8.78 -17.82
N THR A 78 6.73 8.03 -17.85
CA THR A 78 6.89 6.83 -18.68
C THR A 78 7.62 5.73 -17.94
N GLN A 79 7.17 4.49 -18.15
CA GLN A 79 7.83 3.29 -17.63
C GLN A 79 7.41 2.09 -18.49
N ASP A 80 8.36 1.26 -18.93
CA ASP A 80 8.13 -0.01 -19.66
C ASP A 80 7.14 0.09 -20.84
N GLY A 81 7.16 1.21 -21.56
CA GLY A 81 6.28 1.46 -22.71
C GLY A 81 4.89 2.01 -22.35
N TYR A 82 4.59 2.19 -21.08
CA TYR A 82 3.42 2.94 -20.61
C TYR A 82 3.76 4.41 -20.42
N ARG A 83 2.80 5.29 -20.72
CA ARG A 83 2.96 6.75 -20.62
C ARG A 83 1.71 7.38 -20.03
N LEU A 84 1.89 8.23 -19.04
CA LEU A 84 0.86 9.14 -18.52
C LEU A 84 0.84 10.43 -19.32
N THR A 85 -0.26 10.74 -19.97
CA THR A 85 -0.44 11.98 -20.76
C THR A 85 -1.58 12.81 -20.20
N SER A 86 -1.41 14.11 -20.22
CA SER A 86 -2.46 15.09 -19.87
C SER A 86 -2.22 16.39 -20.64
N LYS A 87 -3.30 17.06 -21.00
CA LYS A 87 -3.29 18.43 -21.52
C LYS A 87 -3.37 19.46 -20.40
N ASP A 88 -3.77 19.05 -19.20
CA ASP A 88 -3.92 19.90 -18.03
C ASP A 88 -2.56 20.10 -17.37
N THR A 89 -1.82 21.13 -17.77
CA THR A 89 -0.53 21.51 -17.17
C THR A 89 -0.66 22.58 -16.09
N THR A 90 -1.83 23.23 -16.03
CA THR A 90 -2.18 24.28 -15.07
C THR A 90 -3.56 24.01 -14.50
N LEU A 91 -3.69 24.08 -13.17
CA LEU A 91 -4.96 23.90 -12.47
C LEU A 91 -5.32 25.17 -11.69
N PRO A 92 -6.62 25.43 -11.50
CA PRO A 92 -7.06 26.64 -10.81
C PRO A 92 -6.73 26.59 -9.32
N SER A 93 -6.36 27.73 -8.75
CA SER A 93 -6.15 27.90 -7.32
C SER A 93 -7.46 28.07 -6.55
N GLY A 94 -7.54 27.53 -5.35
CA GLY A 94 -8.59 27.82 -4.37
C GLY A 94 -9.97 27.25 -4.69
N ARG A 95 -10.12 26.39 -5.70
CA ARG A 95 -11.38 25.75 -6.08
C ARG A 95 -11.18 24.32 -6.58
N GLN A 96 -12.25 23.57 -6.69
CA GLN A 96 -12.23 22.22 -7.29
C GLN A 96 -11.76 22.29 -8.76
N ALA A 97 -11.02 21.25 -9.16
CA ALA A 97 -10.51 21.09 -10.51
C ALA A 97 -10.62 19.62 -10.95
N ALA A 98 -11.15 19.41 -12.15
CA ALA A 98 -11.08 18.10 -12.79
C ALA A 98 -9.76 18.00 -13.56
N TYR A 99 -8.88 17.12 -13.13
CA TYR A 99 -7.66 16.79 -13.87
C TYR A 99 -7.93 15.60 -14.79
N ARG A 100 -7.70 15.78 -16.09
CA ARG A 100 -7.92 14.73 -17.10
C ARG A 100 -6.60 14.19 -17.60
N PHE A 101 -6.50 12.86 -17.68
CA PHE A 101 -5.31 12.19 -18.15
C PHE A 101 -5.65 10.88 -18.85
N THR A 102 -4.69 10.34 -19.58
CA THR A 102 -4.78 9.04 -20.23
C THR A 102 -3.49 8.28 -19.99
N VAL A 103 -3.60 6.98 -19.72
CA VAL A 103 -2.47 6.07 -19.76
C VAL A 103 -2.46 5.44 -21.15
N THR A 104 -1.34 5.58 -21.88
CA THR A 104 -1.13 4.90 -23.16
C THR A 104 -0.11 3.78 -22.98
N GLY A 105 -0.28 2.72 -23.76
CA GLY A 105 0.66 1.61 -23.85
C GLY A 105 1.41 1.61 -25.18
N THR A 106 1.87 0.43 -25.59
CA THR A 106 2.63 0.25 -26.85
C THR A 106 1.87 0.82 -28.05
N GLY A 107 2.54 1.67 -28.82
CA GLY A 107 1.97 2.33 -30.00
C GLY A 107 1.03 3.49 -29.67
N ASP A 108 1.23 4.12 -28.51
CA ASP A 108 0.49 5.30 -28.02
C ASP A 108 -1.05 5.08 -27.95
N LYS A 109 -1.49 3.82 -27.85
CA LYS A 109 -2.92 3.50 -27.71
C LYS A 109 -3.35 3.64 -26.25
N PRO A 110 -4.54 4.24 -25.99
CA PRO A 110 -5.10 4.28 -24.65
C PRO A 110 -5.26 2.88 -24.05
N VAL A 111 -4.82 2.71 -22.82
CA VAL A 111 -5.12 1.53 -22.01
C VAL A 111 -6.49 1.70 -21.39
N THR A 112 -7.36 0.72 -21.58
CA THR A 112 -8.73 0.73 -21.05
C THR A 112 -9.02 -0.43 -20.09
N GLY A 113 -8.09 -1.40 -20.02
CA GLY A 113 -8.17 -2.56 -19.14
C GLY A 113 -7.20 -2.42 -17.97
N PHE A 114 -7.74 -2.42 -16.74
CA PHE A 114 -6.97 -2.31 -15.50
C PHE A 114 -7.48 -3.32 -14.49
N ALA A 115 -6.58 -4.05 -13.85
CA ALA A 115 -6.90 -4.92 -12.74
C ALA A 115 -7.38 -4.10 -11.53
N LEU A 116 -8.07 -4.75 -10.61
CA LEU A 116 -8.39 -4.13 -9.31
C LEU A 116 -7.20 -4.33 -8.38
N ASP A 117 -6.71 -3.23 -7.85
CA ASP A 117 -5.84 -3.19 -6.70
C ASP A 117 -6.60 -2.53 -5.55
N GLN A 118 -6.63 -3.16 -4.38
CA GLN A 118 -7.34 -2.64 -3.20
C GLN A 118 -8.73 -2.04 -3.55
N THR A 119 -9.55 -2.82 -4.29
CA THR A 119 -10.90 -2.46 -4.77
C THR A 119 -10.99 -1.40 -5.88
N LYS A 120 -9.88 -0.81 -6.32
CA LYS A 120 -9.86 0.25 -7.32
C LYS A 120 -9.00 -0.14 -8.53
N ARG A 121 -9.37 0.38 -9.70
CA ARG A 121 -8.56 0.22 -10.93
C ARG A 121 -7.47 1.26 -11.07
N MET A 122 -7.57 2.33 -10.29
CA MET A 122 -6.63 3.44 -10.32
C MET A 122 -6.61 4.11 -8.95
N HIS A 123 -5.43 4.23 -8.35
CA HIS A 123 -5.18 5.11 -7.23
C HIS A 123 -4.51 6.36 -7.77
N PHE A 124 -5.06 7.51 -7.45
CA PHE A 124 -4.54 8.78 -7.92
C PHE A 124 -4.19 9.67 -6.74
N TYR A 125 -2.99 10.21 -6.79
CA TYR A 125 -2.50 11.08 -5.72
C TYR A 125 -2.12 12.44 -6.28
N ALA A 126 -2.27 13.48 -5.47
CA ALA A 126 -1.73 14.80 -5.73
C ALA A 126 -1.07 15.34 -4.48
N ILE A 127 0.13 15.89 -4.63
CA ILE A 127 0.86 16.49 -3.53
C ILE A 127 1.66 17.70 -4.03
N ARG A 128 1.70 18.77 -3.22
CA ARG A 128 2.50 19.96 -3.51
C ARG A 128 3.99 19.68 -3.28
N SER A 129 4.85 20.42 -3.95
CA SER A 129 6.31 20.23 -3.90
C SER A 129 6.95 20.38 -2.50
N ASP A 130 6.23 20.93 -1.53
CA ASP A 130 6.63 20.99 -0.13
C ASP A 130 5.96 19.90 0.74
N LEU A 131 5.42 18.87 0.10
CA LEU A 131 4.76 17.73 0.70
C LEU A 131 3.53 18.08 1.55
N THR A 132 2.86 19.19 1.21
CA THR A 132 1.56 19.57 1.78
C THR A 132 0.43 19.34 0.78
N GLY A 133 -0.82 19.41 1.25
CA GLY A 133 -2.01 19.35 0.41
C GLY A 133 -2.30 17.97 -0.19
N PHE A 134 -1.81 16.91 0.44
CA PHE A 134 -2.03 15.52 0.00
C PHE A 134 -3.51 15.23 -0.30
N GLN A 135 -3.74 14.65 -1.47
CA GLN A 135 -5.03 14.10 -1.87
C GLN A 135 -4.84 12.69 -2.43
N HIS A 136 -5.64 11.75 -1.97
CA HIS A 136 -5.75 10.40 -2.51
C HIS A 136 -7.19 10.19 -2.97
N ILE A 137 -7.38 9.97 -4.25
CA ILE A 137 -8.69 9.84 -4.90
C ILE A 137 -8.70 8.68 -5.89
N HIS A 138 -9.88 8.24 -6.28
CA HIS A 138 -10.08 7.16 -7.24
C HIS A 138 -10.83 7.74 -8.44
N PRO A 139 -10.11 8.04 -9.54
CA PRO A 139 -10.69 8.68 -10.71
C PRO A 139 -11.65 7.76 -11.46
N THR A 140 -12.51 8.35 -12.28
CA THR A 140 -13.39 7.63 -13.18
C THR A 140 -12.83 7.60 -14.59
N MET A 141 -13.00 6.50 -15.31
CA MET A 141 -12.53 6.32 -16.68
C MET A 141 -13.72 6.36 -17.66
N ALA A 142 -13.60 7.16 -18.69
CA ALA A 142 -14.50 7.16 -19.84
C ALA A 142 -14.14 5.98 -20.80
N PRO A 143 -15.06 5.59 -21.70
CA PRO A 143 -14.82 4.46 -22.63
C PRO A 143 -13.62 4.64 -23.56
N ASP A 144 -13.18 5.88 -23.81
CA ASP A 144 -12.01 6.21 -24.62
C ASP A 144 -10.68 6.10 -23.88
N GLY A 145 -10.69 5.70 -22.59
CA GLY A 145 -9.51 5.60 -21.73
C GLY A 145 -9.13 6.91 -21.04
N THR A 146 -9.95 7.97 -21.18
CA THR A 146 -9.73 9.22 -20.45
C THR A 146 -10.16 9.08 -19.00
N TRP A 147 -9.24 9.29 -18.09
CA TRP A 147 -9.49 9.36 -16.65
C TRP A 147 -9.79 10.79 -16.22
N THR A 148 -10.71 10.95 -15.27
CA THR A 148 -11.02 12.22 -14.61
C THR A 148 -10.84 12.09 -13.12
N ALA A 149 -9.90 12.87 -12.58
CA ALA A 149 -9.61 12.98 -11.15
C ALA A 149 -10.17 14.31 -10.63
N ASP A 150 -11.17 14.24 -9.75
CA ASP A 150 -11.81 15.41 -9.15
C ASP A 150 -11.02 15.87 -7.93
N LEU A 151 -10.09 16.79 -8.14
CA LEU A 151 -9.27 17.38 -7.10
C LEU A 151 -10.05 18.45 -6.32
N THR A 152 -9.90 18.43 -5.02
CA THR A 152 -10.40 19.52 -4.16
C THR A 152 -9.57 20.79 -4.37
N SER A 153 -9.84 21.84 -3.61
CA SER A 153 -9.11 23.10 -3.69
C SER A 153 -7.61 22.92 -3.53
N LEU A 154 -6.84 23.37 -4.53
CA LEU A 154 -5.38 23.35 -4.53
C LEU A 154 -4.81 24.71 -4.15
N ALA A 155 -3.82 24.75 -3.28
CA ALA A 155 -3.05 25.96 -2.99
C ALA A 155 -2.06 26.27 -4.13
N PRO A 156 -1.68 27.56 -4.34
CA PRO A 156 -0.66 27.92 -5.32
C PRO A 156 0.66 27.16 -5.13
N GLY A 157 1.31 26.83 -6.24
CA GLY A 157 2.61 26.17 -6.26
C GLY A 157 2.73 25.09 -7.33
N SER A 158 3.84 24.37 -7.29
CA SER A 158 4.08 23.18 -8.10
C SER A 158 3.50 21.96 -7.40
N TRP A 159 2.74 21.16 -8.12
CA TRP A 159 2.14 19.92 -7.66
C TRP A 159 2.61 18.78 -8.53
N ARG A 160 2.81 17.60 -7.95
CA ARG A 160 2.98 16.37 -8.69
C ARG A 160 1.73 15.52 -8.52
N THR A 161 1.25 14.99 -9.63
CA THR A 161 0.12 14.06 -9.68
C THR A 161 0.66 12.69 -10.03
N PHE A 162 0.15 11.65 -9.38
CA PHE A 162 0.57 10.26 -9.57
C PHE A 162 -0.62 9.41 -9.93
N ALA A 163 -0.41 8.48 -10.86
CA ALA A 163 -1.35 7.43 -11.20
C ALA A 163 -0.69 6.08 -10.90
N SER A 164 -1.25 5.34 -9.93
CA SER A 164 -0.84 3.98 -9.59
C SER A 164 -1.89 3.01 -10.13
N PHE A 165 -1.46 2.01 -10.92
CA PHE A 165 -2.34 1.10 -11.63
C PHE A 165 -1.64 -0.18 -12.05
N THR A 166 -2.44 -1.23 -12.26
CA THR A 166 -2.01 -2.53 -12.78
C THR A 166 -2.75 -2.82 -14.09
N PRO A 167 -2.10 -2.89 -15.26
CA PRO A 167 -2.75 -3.31 -16.49
C PRO A 167 -3.27 -4.75 -16.40
N ASP A 168 -4.47 -5.02 -16.95
CA ASP A 168 -5.03 -6.37 -17.01
C ASP A 168 -4.63 -7.15 -18.27
N SER A 169 -3.92 -6.49 -19.18
CA SER A 169 -3.52 -7.04 -20.48
C SER A 169 -2.22 -6.39 -20.99
N GLY A 170 -1.67 -6.94 -22.07
CA GLY A 170 -0.45 -6.44 -22.70
C GLY A 170 0.83 -6.83 -21.96
N THR A 171 1.94 -6.13 -22.26
CA THR A 171 3.30 -6.45 -21.74
C THR A 171 3.45 -6.19 -20.25
N GLY A 172 2.64 -5.29 -19.68
CA GLY A 172 2.63 -4.95 -18.26
C GLY A 172 1.53 -5.64 -17.46
N LYS A 173 0.87 -6.68 -18.03
CA LYS A 173 -0.19 -7.38 -17.31
C LYS A 173 0.27 -7.88 -15.94
N GLY A 174 -0.45 -7.48 -14.89
CA GLY A 174 -0.20 -7.91 -13.52
C GLY A 174 1.02 -7.27 -12.87
N LYS A 175 1.66 -6.29 -13.51
CA LYS A 175 2.72 -5.48 -12.91
C LYS A 175 2.15 -4.15 -12.43
N ASP A 176 2.64 -3.66 -11.32
CA ASP A 176 2.24 -2.37 -10.78
C ASP A 176 3.08 -1.25 -11.38
N PHE A 177 2.43 -0.15 -11.69
CA PHE A 177 3.05 1.04 -12.27
C PHE A 177 2.68 2.27 -11.44
N VAL A 178 3.65 3.16 -11.27
CA VAL A 178 3.42 4.51 -10.75
C VAL A 178 4.02 5.52 -11.72
N LEU A 179 3.16 6.22 -12.43
CA LEU A 179 3.55 7.29 -13.35
C LEU A 179 3.10 8.64 -12.81
N SER A 180 3.86 9.70 -13.10
CA SER A 180 3.53 11.02 -12.58
C SER A 180 3.74 12.14 -13.58
N ARG A 181 3.08 13.27 -13.31
CA ARG A 181 3.31 14.54 -14.02
C ARG A 181 3.24 15.71 -13.05
N THR A 182 4.00 16.74 -13.37
CA THR A 182 3.93 18.02 -12.64
C THR A 182 2.88 18.92 -13.26
N VAL A 183 2.10 19.58 -12.40
CA VAL A 183 1.13 20.64 -12.78
C VAL A 183 1.40 21.89 -11.96
N THR A 184 1.05 23.05 -12.51
CA THR A 184 1.21 24.33 -11.83
C THR A 184 -0.14 24.85 -11.37
N VAL A 185 -0.19 25.35 -10.14
CA VAL A 185 -1.33 26.11 -9.61
C VAL A 185 -0.90 27.56 -9.45
N PRO A 186 -1.46 28.50 -10.23
CA PRO A 186 -1.04 29.90 -10.20
C PRO A 186 -1.35 30.59 -8.89
N GLY A 187 -0.52 31.57 -8.53
CA GLY A 187 -0.66 32.42 -7.34
C GLY A 187 0.62 32.56 -6.56
N ASN A 188 0.55 33.25 -5.44
CA ASN A 188 1.69 33.41 -4.53
C ASN A 188 1.88 32.13 -3.72
N ALA A 189 2.87 31.33 -4.10
CA ALA A 189 3.20 30.10 -3.41
C ALA A 189 4.08 30.40 -2.19
N THR A 190 3.60 30.07 -1.01
CA THR A 190 4.42 30.06 0.21
C THR A 190 4.83 28.61 0.52
N LYS A 191 6.14 28.33 0.58
CA LYS A 191 6.67 27.03 0.96
C LYS A 191 6.46 26.81 2.45
N THR A 192 5.87 25.69 2.81
CA THR A 192 5.76 25.21 4.19
C THR A 192 6.95 24.30 4.47
N PRO A 193 7.78 24.58 5.50
CA PRO A 193 8.85 23.66 5.87
C PRO A 193 8.29 22.30 6.27
N LEU A 194 9.01 21.23 5.89
CA LEU A 194 8.65 19.88 6.31
C LEU A 194 8.80 19.80 7.85
N PRO A 195 7.81 19.30 8.59
CA PRO A 195 7.95 19.05 10.01
C PRO A 195 9.10 18.10 10.31
N ALA A 196 9.78 18.31 11.44
CA ALA A 196 10.83 17.41 11.90
C ALA A 196 10.34 15.95 12.01
N PRO A 197 11.21 14.95 11.85
CA PRO A 197 10.88 13.56 12.05
C PRO A 197 10.24 13.33 13.42
N ALA A 198 9.16 12.55 13.44
CA ALA A 198 8.42 12.21 14.65
C ALA A 198 7.81 10.81 14.49
N THR A 199 7.70 10.11 15.61
CA THR A 199 7.07 8.78 15.65
C THR A 199 5.56 8.85 15.88
N THR A 200 5.02 10.04 16.17
CA THR A 200 3.59 10.24 16.45
C THR A 200 3.02 11.40 15.65
N ALA A 201 1.74 11.28 15.30
CA ALA A 201 0.96 12.35 14.70
C ALA A 201 -0.46 12.36 15.28
N GLU A 202 -1.08 13.54 15.31
CA GLU A 202 -2.47 13.69 15.75
C GLU A 202 -3.37 14.11 14.60
N VAL A 203 -4.57 13.52 14.53
CA VAL A 203 -5.62 13.88 13.58
C VAL A 203 -7.00 13.62 14.20
N ASP A 204 -7.89 14.60 14.16
CA ASP A 204 -9.30 14.48 14.61
C ASP A 204 -9.46 13.87 16.02
N GLY A 205 -8.50 14.12 16.95
CA GLY A 205 -8.46 13.57 18.31
C GLY A 205 -7.91 12.14 18.40
N TYR A 206 -7.41 11.59 17.29
CA TYR A 206 -6.66 10.32 17.28
C TYR A 206 -5.16 10.58 17.30
N THR A 207 -4.44 9.74 18.03
CA THR A 207 -2.97 9.67 17.99
C THR A 207 -2.56 8.45 17.20
N VAL A 208 -1.79 8.66 16.14
CA VAL A 208 -1.15 7.61 15.35
C VAL A 208 0.30 7.51 15.78
N THR A 209 0.76 6.30 16.10
CA THR A 209 2.16 6.02 16.44
C THR A 209 2.74 5.05 15.42
N VAL A 210 3.90 5.40 14.86
CA VAL A 210 4.66 4.54 13.92
C VAL A 210 5.93 4.08 14.62
N LYS A 211 6.22 2.79 14.53
CA LYS A 211 7.43 2.14 15.06
C LYS A 211 8.13 1.38 13.95
N GLY A 212 9.43 1.46 13.93
CA GLY A 212 10.34 0.86 12.95
C GLY A 212 11.41 1.85 12.53
N GLU A 213 12.51 1.35 12.06
CA GLU A 213 13.66 2.13 11.60
C GLU A 213 13.96 1.71 10.14
N PRO A 214 13.24 2.25 9.15
CA PRO A 214 13.45 1.88 7.77
C PRO A 214 14.83 2.35 7.29
N MET A 215 15.48 1.49 6.50
CA MET A 215 16.73 1.79 5.80
C MET A 215 16.49 1.84 4.30
N ALA A 216 17.19 2.74 3.63
CA ALA A 216 17.02 2.96 2.19
C ALA A 216 17.27 1.70 1.37
N GLY A 217 16.39 1.43 0.41
CA GLY A 217 16.49 0.30 -0.51
C GLY A 217 16.34 -1.08 0.14
N MET A 218 15.86 -1.13 1.38
CA MET A 218 15.63 -2.37 2.10
C MET A 218 14.19 -2.48 2.57
N ALA A 219 13.65 -3.68 2.50
CA ALA A 219 12.33 -3.98 3.01
C ALA A 219 12.36 -4.08 4.55
N HIS A 220 11.59 -3.23 5.22
CA HIS A 220 11.49 -3.21 6.68
C HIS A 220 10.05 -3.28 7.16
N PRO A 221 9.78 -4.00 8.28
CA PRO A 221 8.48 -3.95 8.91
C PRO A 221 8.27 -2.59 9.60
N LEU A 222 7.12 -1.97 9.39
CA LEU A 222 6.62 -0.86 10.19
C LEU A 222 5.38 -1.31 10.95
N SER A 223 5.30 -0.96 12.22
CA SER A 223 4.10 -1.11 13.03
C SER A 223 3.45 0.24 13.24
N VAL A 224 2.15 0.31 12.99
CA VAL A 224 1.34 1.50 13.21
C VAL A 224 0.27 1.19 14.23
N SER A 225 0.14 2.01 15.26
CA SER A 225 -0.94 1.91 16.22
C SER A 225 -1.78 3.18 16.26
N VAL A 226 -3.10 3.00 16.47
CA VAL A 226 -4.06 4.09 16.57
C VAL A 226 -4.68 4.10 17.96
N SER A 227 -4.68 5.27 18.60
CA SER A 227 -5.32 5.49 19.90
C SER A 227 -6.18 6.75 19.90
N LYS A 228 -7.14 6.82 20.82
CA LYS A 228 -7.98 8.00 21.08
C LYS A 228 -8.10 8.21 22.58
N ASP A 229 -7.83 9.42 23.04
CA ASP A 229 -7.82 9.75 24.50
C ASP A 229 -6.98 8.75 25.31
N GLY A 230 -5.81 8.34 24.76
CA GLY A 230 -4.91 7.38 25.37
C GLY A 230 -5.39 5.92 25.37
N LYS A 231 -6.55 5.62 24.76
CA LYS A 231 -7.08 4.26 24.64
C LYS A 231 -6.86 3.68 23.25
N PRO A 232 -6.48 2.41 23.11
CA PRO A 232 -6.37 1.76 21.81
C PRO A 232 -7.70 1.78 21.04
N VAL A 233 -7.63 2.06 19.73
CA VAL A 233 -8.79 2.00 18.82
C VAL A 233 -8.89 0.60 18.24
N THR A 234 -9.98 -0.10 18.51
CA THR A 234 -10.22 -1.49 18.07
C THR A 234 -11.39 -1.61 17.09
N ASP A 235 -11.89 -0.47 16.60
CA ASP A 235 -13.03 -0.36 15.70
C ASP A 235 -12.64 0.34 14.36
N LEU A 236 -11.41 0.12 13.93
CA LEU A 236 -10.99 0.54 12.58
C LEU A 236 -11.82 -0.21 11.54
N GLN A 237 -12.47 0.56 10.67
CA GLN A 237 -13.32 0.01 9.62
C GLN A 237 -12.52 -0.28 8.35
N PRO A 238 -12.83 -1.32 7.58
CA PRO A 238 -12.19 -1.57 6.29
C PRO A 238 -12.27 -0.36 5.35
N TYR A 239 -11.13 -0.04 4.75
CA TYR A 239 -10.98 0.97 3.73
C TYR A 239 -9.99 0.45 2.68
N LEU A 240 -10.44 0.27 1.42
CA LEU A 240 -9.62 -0.28 0.33
C LEU A 240 -9.05 -1.68 0.66
N ASP A 241 -9.90 -2.60 1.14
CA ASP A 241 -9.56 -3.96 1.59
C ASP A 241 -8.50 -4.04 2.69
N THR A 242 -8.23 -2.94 3.38
CA THR A 242 -7.31 -2.87 4.51
C THR A 242 -7.95 -2.09 5.66
N TYR A 243 -7.37 -2.14 6.88
CA TYR A 243 -7.82 -1.27 7.97
C TYR A 243 -7.15 0.11 7.94
N ALA A 244 -6.06 0.26 7.19
CA ALA A 244 -5.44 1.54 6.91
C ALA A 244 -4.58 1.48 5.64
N HIS A 245 -4.48 2.60 4.95
CA HIS A 245 -3.70 2.79 3.73
C HIS A 245 -2.57 3.77 4.01
N LEU A 246 -1.33 3.40 3.66
CA LEU A 246 -0.14 4.19 3.98
C LEU A 246 0.63 4.53 2.70
N THR A 247 0.86 5.82 2.50
CA THR A 247 1.58 6.37 1.34
C THR A 247 2.71 7.26 1.83
N ALA A 248 3.85 7.26 1.16
CA ALA A 248 4.98 8.09 1.51
C ALA A 248 5.53 8.87 0.31
N PHE A 249 6.08 10.07 0.57
CA PHE A 249 6.73 10.91 -0.42
C PHE A 249 8.05 11.43 0.15
N HIS A 250 9.11 11.32 -0.66
CA HIS A 250 10.44 11.76 -0.31
C HIS A 250 10.57 13.29 -0.41
N GLU A 251 11.29 13.89 0.53
CA GLU A 251 11.58 15.33 0.53
C GLU A 251 12.54 15.68 -0.62
N GLY A 252 12.19 16.71 -1.37
CA GLY A 252 13.01 17.25 -2.45
C GLY A 252 12.54 16.85 -3.84
N ASP A 253 12.38 15.58 -4.13
CA ASP A 253 12.00 15.08 -5.46
C ASP A 253 10.56 14.55 -5.55
N GLN A 254 9.90 14.33 -4.42
CA GLN A 254 8.57 13.73 -4.32
C GLN A 254 8.53 12.26 -4.81
N GLU A 255 9.64 11.52 -4.67
CA GLU A 255 9.64 10.08 -4.92
C GLU A 255 8.51 9.42 -4.12
N PHE A 256 7.78 8.53 -4.78
CA PHE A 256 6.59 7.89 -4.23
C PHE A 256 6.91 6.51 -3.68
N ALA A 257 6.34 6.17 -2.54
CA ALA A 257 6.28 4.80 -2.05
C ALA A 257 4.89 4.47 -1.52
N HIS A 258 4.35 3.35 -1.96
CA HIS A 258 3.12 2.76 -1.45
C HIS A 258 3.50 1.63 -0.47
N LEU A 259 3.13 1.79 0.79
CA LEU A 259 3.49 0.84 1.83
C LEU A 259 2.35 -0.15 2.02
N HIS A 260 2.65 -1.43 1.81
CA HIS A 260 1.64 -2.48 1.80
C HIS A 260 1.28 -2.94 3.21
N PRO A 261 -0.01 -2.93 3.59
CA PRO A 261 -0.46 -3.50 4.85
C PRO A 261 -0.32 -5.02 4.80
N THR A 262 0.32 -5.59 5.81
CA THR A 262 0.40 -7.05 5.99
C THR A 262 -0.72 -7.58 6.91
N THR A 263 -1.39 -6.67 7.64
CA THR A 263 -2.56 -7.01 8.44
C THR A 263 -3.77 -7.21 7.53
N LYS A 264 -4.26 -8.44 7.47
CA LYS A 264 -5.45 -8.78 6.67
C LYS A 264 -6.74 -8.30 7.35
N VAL A 265 -7.72 -7.90 6.55
CA VAL A 265 -9.07 -7.62 7.04
C VAL A 265 -9.75 -8.92 7.46
N THR A 266 -10.23 -8.96 8.71
CA THR A 266 -10.96 -10.09 9.29
C THR A 266 -12.24 -9.58 9.96
N GLY A 267 -13.22 -9.15 9.15
CA GLY A 267 -14.50 -8.61 9.63
C GLY A 267 -14.55 -7.08 9.55
N ASP A 268 -15.55 -6.51 10.23
CA ASP A 268 -15.91 -5.09 10.10
C ASP A 268 -15.06 -4.16 10.97
N ASN A 269 -14.30 -4.70 11.92
CA ASN A 269 -13.51 -3.93 12.88
C ASN A 269 -12.11 -4.53 13.02
N GLY A 270 -11.11 -3.67 13.14
CA GLY A 270 -9.71 -4.03 13.35
C GLY A 270 -8.94 -3.02 14.21
N GLY A 271 -7.64 -3.19 14.29
CA GLY A 271 -6.74 -2.39 15.12
C GLY A 271 -6.56 -2.97 16.53
N PRO A 272 -5.90 -2.26 17.42
CA PRO A 272 -5.27 -0.95 17.21
C PRO A 272 -3.98 -1.00 16.41
N ASP A 273 -3.31 -2.18 16.37
CA ASP A 273 -2.00 -2.37 15.76
C ASP A 273 -2.13 -2.91 14.35
N LEU A 274 -1.44 -2.27 13.44
CA LEU A 274 -1.39 -2.60 12.02
C LEU A 274 0.07 -2.77 11.61
N ALA A 275 0.35 -3.82 10.85
CA ALA A 275 1.68 -4.08 10.31
C ALA A 275 1.74 -3.70 8.83
N PHE A 276 2.84 -3.07 8.43
CA PHE A 276 3.13 -2.69 7.05
C PHE A 276 4.50 -3.22 6.64
N HIS A 277 4.61 -3.53 5.37
CA HIS A 277 5.89 -3.74 4.73
C HIS A 277 6.29 -2.44 4.04
N ALA A 278 7.40 -1.85 4.46
CA ALA A 278 7.91 -0.61 3.92
C ALA A 278 9.19 -0.86 3.15
N GLU A 279 9.22 -0.41 1.91
CA GLU A 279 10.43 -0.28 1.12
C GLU A 279 10.52 1.16 0.64
N LEU A 280 11.45 1.89 1.23
CA LEU A 280 11.69 3.30 0.93
C LEU A 280 13.04 3.37 0.20
N PRO A 281 13.04 3.66 -1.12
CA PRO A 281 14.22 3.43 -1.95
C PRO A 281 15.38 4.38 -1.64
N THR A 282 15.08 5.60 -1.18
CA THR A 282 16.07 6.68 -0.98
C THR A 282 16.20 7.08 0.49
N ALA A 283 17.43 7.31 0.95
CA ALA A 283 17.70 7.84 2.29
C ALA A 283 17.26 9.31 2.39
N GLY A 284 16.84 9.72 3.59
CA GLY A 284 16.41 11.10 3.83
C GLY A 284 15.07 11.20 4.55
N SER A 285 14.43 12.36 4.41
CA SER A 285 13.13 12.60 5.05
C SER A 285 11.99 12.18 4.14
N TRP A 286 11.07 11.40 4.68
CA TRP A 286 9.86 10.95 4.02
C TRP A 286 8.62 11.47 4.74
N ARG A 287 7.68 12.05 3.98
CA ARG A 287 6.37 12.45 4.50
C ARG A 287 5.38 11.33 4.28
N LEU A 288 4.89 10.73 5.38
CA LEU A 288 3.94 9.62 5.38
C LEU A 288 2.52 10.17 5.58
N PHE A 289 1.56 9.54 4.91
CA PHE A 289 0.13 9.80 5.05
C PHE A 289 -0.59 8.49 5.32
N LEU A 290 -1.06 8.33 6.56
CA LEU A 290 -1.89 7.18 6.96
C LEU A 290 -3.35 7.56 6.86
N GLN A 291 -4.10 6.78 6.10
CA GLN A 291 -5.55 6.92 5.99
C GLN A 291 -6.23 5.73 6.68
N PHE A 292 -7.10 6.00 7.62
CA PHE A 292 -7.89 5.00 8.35
C PHE A 292 -9.32 5.47 8.54
N ARG A 293 -10.25 4.54 8.76
CA ARG A 293 -11.67 4.85 8.91
C ARG A 293 -12.18 4.44 10.28
N THR A 294 -12.92 5.34 10.94
CA THR A 294 -13.68 5.06 12.17
C THR A 294 -15.02 5.77 12.10
N GLY A 295 -16.10 5.16 12.60
CA GLY A 295 -17.45 5.76 12.59
C GLY A 295 -17.92 6.22 11.21
N GLY A 296 -17.48 5.57 10.13
CA GLY A 296 -17.80 5.93 8.74
C GLY A 296 -16.99 7.11 8.19
N LYS A 297 -16.16 7.78 9.00
CA LYS A 297 -15.32 8.92 8.59
C LYS A 297 -13.90 8.46 8.25
N LEU A 298 -13.35 8.95 7.14
CA LEU A 298 -11.94 8.78 6.78
C LEU A 298 -11.10 9.86 7.47
N HIS A 299 -10.01 9.44 8.11
CA HIS A 299 -9.00 10.29 8.74
C HIS A 299 -7.69 10.16 7.99
N THR A 300 -6.91 11.24 7.90
CA THR A 300 -5.58 11.23 7.28
C THR A 300 -4.58 11.84 8.24
N ALA A 301 -3.77 11.01 8.87
CA ALA A 301 -2.66 11.45 9.69
C ALA A 301 -1.40 11.63 8.84
N ALA A 302 -0.61 12.66 9.13
CA ALA A 302 0.62 12.96 8.40
C ALA A 302 1.79 13.08 9.36
N LEU A 303 2.87 12.35 9.12
CA LEU A 303 4.10 12.39 9.92
C LEU A 303 5.33 12.34 9.01
N THR A 304 6.49 12.75 9.56
CA THR A 304 7.76 12.67 8.85
C THR A 304 8.61 11.60 9.50
N LEU A 305 9.15 10.67 8.71
CA LEU A 305 10.17 9.71 9.13
C LEU A 305 11.52 10.07 8.50
N HIS A 306 12.60 9.74 9.18
CA HIS A 306 13.94 9.74 8.61
C HIS A 306 14.31 8.30 8.24
N VAL A 307 14.84 8.12 7.03
CA VAL A 307 15.31 6.84 6.48
C VAL A 307 16.83 6.92 6.38
N GLY A 308 17.50 6.00 7.01
CA GLY A 308 18.96 5.92 7.04
C GLY A 308 19.62 5.28 5.81
#